data_35cab63b80ee1cc8c479114b52f07f51
#
_entry.id   35cab63b80ee1cc8c479114b52f07f51
#
_cell.length_a   1.000
_cell.length_b   1.000
_cell.length_c   1.000
_cell.angle_alpha   90.00
_cell.angle_beta   90.00
_cell.angle_gamma   90.00
#
_symmetry.space_group_name_H-M   'P 1'
#
loop_
_entity.id
_entity.type
_entity.pdbx_description
1 polymer ?
#
loop_
_entity_poly.entity_id
_entity_poly.type
_entity_poly.pdbx_seq_one_letter_code
_entity_poly.pdbx_strand_id
1 'polypeptide(L)'
;MLDAHTVQVGEKKVSGKYLAIAVGGKSWVPDKPGKELALTSDDLFHLKQLPKSVTLMGSGYIGLEFAGIFAGLGSEVTVMFRSDLPLPEMDGDVRKVLKEQMESRGIRFVTGASLEKLTQTGDQIEVHTDQGSWKSEIFVAATGRVPNTEGLGLQEVGVNLGEKGEVLTDEHCRTSVESIFAVGDCVGGVQLTPYAIAQGRALAARLFQDPNADFRPHHVPTAVFTQPAVGTVGLTQEQAEESNPGDIDVYRTSFRPMKYTLPDKPEKVMMKLVVRRSNQLVLGCHMVGSDAPEIIQALAVALTCGASKQDFDRTLAVHPTAAEEFVLLRDPVKS
;
A
#
# COMPACT_ATOMS: atom_id res chain seq x y z
N MET A 1 21.56 -11.07 17.30
CA MET A 1 22.40 -10.15 18.13
C MET A 1 23.08 -10.95 19.22
N LEU A 2 24.25 -10.54 19.72
CA LEU A 2 24.95 -11.21 20.83
C LEU A 2 24.79 -10.44 22.15
N ASP A 3 24.79 -9.13 22.09
CA ASP A 3 24.54 -8.20 23.19
C ASP A 3 24.02 -6.84 22.64
N ALA A 4 23.89 -5.84 23.54
CA ALA A 4 23.39 -4.50 23.20
C ALA A 4 24.26 -3.70 22.20
N HIS A 5 25.46 -4.18 21.90
CA HIS A 5 26.43 -3.49 21.04
C HIS A 5 27.08 -4.38 19.99
N THR A 6 26.78 -5.69 19.97
CA THR A 6 27.48 -6.65 19.12
C THR A 6 26.53 -7.52 18.31
N VAL A 7 26.78 -7.61 17.02
CA VAL A 7 26.07 -8.52 16.09
C VAL A 7 27.06 -9.54 15.54
N GLN A 8 26.58 -10.74 15.27
CA GLN A 8 27.33 -11.77 14.54
C GLN A 8 26.85 -11.83 13.10
N VAL A 9 27.79 -11.77 12.16
CA VAL A 9 27.53 -11.85 10.71
C VAL A 9 28.40 -12.97 10.15
N GLY A 10 27.82 -14.15 9.96
CA GLY A 10 28.58 -15.37 9.70
C GLY A 10 29.53 -15.66 10.85
N GLU A 11 30.84 -15.76 10.56
CA GLU A 11 31.89 -15.99 11.58
C GLU A 11 32.42 -14.69 12.23
N LYS A 12 32.00 -13.51 11.72
CA LYS A 12 32.55 -12.22 12.21
C LYS A 12 31.66 -11.63 13.29
N LYS A 13 32.27 -11.03 14.31
CA LYS A 13 31.59 -10.17 15.27
C LYS A 13 31.84 -8.71 14.93
N VAL A 14 30.77 -7.92 14.88
CA VAL A 14 30.82 -6.48 14.62
C VAL A 14 30.19 -5.76 15.80
N SER A 15 30.95 -4.82 16.38
CA SER A 15 30.45 -4.01 17.50
C SER A 15 30.31 -2.54 17.12
N GLY A 16 29.29 -1.88 17.69
CA GLY A 16 29.01 -0.47 17.48
C GLY A 16 28.50 0.19 18.76
N LYS A 17 28.69 1.52 18.87
CA LYS A 17 28.09 2.31 19.95
C LYS A 17 26.57 2.24 19.91
N TYR A 18 25.99 2.27 18.70
CA TYR A 18 24.57 2.15 18.43
C TYR A 18 24.32 1.06 17.39
N LEU A 19 23.22 0.35 17.51
CA LEU A 19 22.75 -0.62 16.55
C LEU A 19 21.39 -0.17 16.00
N ALA A 20 21.20 -0.22 14.69
CA ALA A 20 19.93 0.07 14.03
C ALA A 20 19.37 -1.20 13.37
N ILE A 21 18.18 -1.62 13.78
CA ILE A 21 17.43 -2.71 13.18
C ILE A 21 16.65 -2.13 12.00
N ALA A 22 17.03 -2.52 10.78
CA ALA A 22 16.39 -2.07 9.53
C ALA A 22 16.17 -3.25 8.58
N VAL A 23 15.64 -4.34 9.13
CA VAL A 23 15.54 -5.65 8.46
C VAL A 23 14.29 -5.81 7.61
N GLY A 24 13.41 -4.78 7.60
CA GLY A 24 12.20 -4.76 6.79
C GLY A 24 11.18 -5.82 7.16
N GLY A 25 10.36 -6.19 6.17
CA GLY A 25 9.34 -7.22 6.29
C GLY A 25 9.58 -8.38 5.31
N LYS A 26 9.00 -9.53 5.60
CA LYS A 26 8.95 -10.71 4.73
C LYS A 26 7.51 -11.06 4.37
N SER A 27 7.30 -11.72 3.23
CA SER A 27 5.98 -12.20 2.80
C SER A 27 5.43 -13.21 3.81
N TRP A 28 4.11 -13.12 4.06
CA TRP A 28 3.40 -14.06 4.91
C TRP A 28 2.50 -14.96 4.09
N VAL A 29 2.62 -16.28 4.28
CA VAL A 29 1.79 -17.30 3.65
C VAL A 29 0.91 -17.94 4.73
N PRO A 30 -0.41 -17.98 4.55
CA PRO A 30 -1.31 -18.63 5.51
C PRO A 30 -0.98 -20.12 5.73
N ASP A 31 -1.07 -20.55 6.98
CA ASP A 31 -0.87 -21.94 7.34
C ASP A 31 -2.09 -22.79 6.95
N LYS A 32 -2.12 -23.21 5.68
CA LYS A 32 -3.15 -24.06 5.09
C LYS A 32 -2.51 -25.27 4.42
N PRO A 33 -3.22 -26.41 4.32
CA PRO A 33 -2.72 -27.58 3.59
C PRO A 33 -2.31 -27.22 2.16
N GLY A 34 -1.10 -27.60 1.75
CA GLY A 34 -0.54 -27.29 0.43
C GLY A 34 0.12 -25.91 0.34
N LYS A 35 0.37 -25.21 1.46
CA LYS A 35 1.01 -23.87 1.46
C LYS A 35 2.36 -23.84 0.79
N GLU A 36 3.07 -24.95 0.72
CA GLU A 36 4.36 -25.11 0.03
C GLU A 36 4.25 -24.94 -1.50
N LEU A 37 3.03 -25.02 -2.06
CA LEU A 37 2.75 -24.77 -3.46
C LEU A 37 2.55 -23.27 -3.76
N ALA A 38 2.41 -22.45 -2.73
CA ALA A 38 2.19 -21.02 -2.89
C ALA A 38 3.51 -20.29 -3.15
N LEU A 39 3.53 -19.51 -4.21
CA LEU A 39 4.60 -18.53 -4.47
C LEU A 39 4.32 -17.25 -3.69
N THR A 40 5.36 -16.46 -3.47
CA THR A 40 5.31 -15.11 -2.90
C THR A 40 5.75 -14.07 -3.93
N SER A 41 5.64 -12.79 -3.61
CA SER A 41 6.15 -11.71 -4.46
C SER A 41 7.63 -11.88 -4.82
N ASP A 42 8.44 -12.43 -3.90
CA ASP A 42 9.87 -12.61 -4.12
C ASP A 42 10.13 -13.65 -5.22
N ASP A 43 9.32 -14.71 -5.28
CA ASP A 43 9.43 -15.77 -6.27
C ASP A 43 9.05 -15.28 -7.68
N LEU A 44 8.09 -14.33 -7.77
CA LEU A 44 7.59 -13.81 -9.04
C LEU A 44 8.67 -13.09 -9.87
N PHE A 45 9.64 -12.45 -9.21
CA PHE A 45 10.77 -11.82 -9.89
C PHE A 45 11.76 -12.83 -10.51
N HIS A 46 11.64 -14.11 -10.19
CA HIS A 46 12.51 -15.19 -10.66
C HIS A 46 11.81 -16.16 -11.63
N LEU A 47 10.56 -15.87 -12.02
CA LEU A 47 9.84 -16.67 -13.00
C LEU A 47 10.58 -16.69 -14.34
N LYS A 48 10.80 -17.90 -14.87
CA LYS A 48 11.48 -18.09 -16.16
C LYS A 48 10.55 -18.00 -17.36
N GLN A 49 9.27 -18.21 -17.13
CA GLN A 49 8.23 -18.21 -18.16
C GLN A 49 6.98 -17.54 -17.61
N LEU A 50 6.25 -16.86 -18.48
CA LEU A 50 4.96 -16.30 -18.16
C LEU A 50 3.93 -17.42 -17.98
N PRO A 51 3.27 -17.56 -16.82
CA PRO A 51 2.21 -18.55 -16.62
C PRO A 51 0.97 -18.17 -17.44
N LYS A 52 0.26 -19.17 -17.98
CA LYS A 52 -0.99 -18.95 -18.72
C LYS A 52 -2.12 -18.55 -17.79
N SER A 53 -2.12 -19.05 -16.55
CA SER A 53 -3.13 -18.73 -15.56
C SER A 53 -2.53 -18.55 -14.17
N VAL A 54 -3.02 -17.54 -13.45
CA VAL A 54 -2.51 -17.14 -12.13
C VAL A 54 -3.68 -16.92 -11.18
N THR A 55 -3.59 -17.49 -9.99
CA THR A 55 -4.45 -17.11 -8.88
C THR A 55 -3.64 -16.35 -7.84
N LEU A 56 -4.06 -15.12 -7.52
CA LEU A 56 -3.46 -14.31 -6.46
C LEU A 56 -4.42 -14.24 -5.27
N MET A 57 -3.93 -14.57 -4.09
CA MET A 57 -4.69 -14.45 -2.85
C MET A 57 -4.22 -13.22 -2.07
N GLY A 58 -5.13 -12.26 -1.89
CA GLY A 58 -4.91 -11.03 -1.13
C GLY A 58 -5.58 -9.82 -1.77
N SER A 59 -6.06 -8.90 -0.93
CA SER A 59 -6.72 -7.65 -1.37
C SER A 59 -5.80 -6.43 -1.32
N GLY A 60 -4.54 -6.61 -0.94
CA GLY A 60 -3.54 -5.54 -0.80
C GLY A 60 -2.89 -5.17 -2.14
N TYR A 61 -2.10 -4.09 -2.11
CA TYR A 61 -1.45 -3.51 -3.28
C TYR A 61 -0.58 -4.51 -4.05
N ILE A 62 0.21 -5.36 -3.38
CA ILE A 62 1.09 -6.35 -4.03
C ILE A 62 0.29 -7.28 -4.95
N GLY A 63 -0.80 -7.88 -4.44
CA GLY A 63 -1.63 -8.80 -5.22
C GLY A 63 -2.26 -8.12 -6.43
N LEU A 64 -2.74 -6.89 -6.28
CA LEU A 64 -3.40 -6.15 -7.36
C LEU A 64 -2.43 -5.64 -8.43
N GLU A 65 -1.23 -5.21 -8.03
CA GLU A 65 -0.18 -4.80 -8.97
C GLU A 65 0.26 -5.98 -9.85
N PHE A 66 0.56 -7.13 -9.25
CA PHE A 66 0.89 -8.34 -10.01
C PHE A 66 -0.29 -8.83 -10.85
N ALA A 67 -1.54 -8.72 -10.36
CA ALA A 67 -2.72 -9.05 -11.15
C ALA A 67 -2.78 -8.21 -12.45
N GLY A 68 -2.53 -6.91 -12.34
CA GLY A 68 -2.45 -6.01 -13.49
C GLY A 68 -1.31 -6.38 -14.46
N ILE A 69 -0.13 -6.72 -13.93
CA ILE A 69 1.04 -7.12 -14.74
C ILE A 69 0.73 -8.41 -15.51
N PHE A 70 0.28 -9.47 -14.83
CA PHE A 70 -0.03 -10.74 -15.47
C PHE A 70 -1.15 -10.62 -16.52
N ALA A 71 -2.24 -9.91 -16.20
CA ALA A 71 -3.32 -9.66 -17.14
C ALA A 71 -2.84 -8.85 -18.37
N GLY A 72 -2.02 -7.82 -18.13
CA GLY A 72 -1.41 -7.01 -19.21
C GLY A 72 -0.49 -7.81 -20.12
N LEU A 73 0.13 -8.87 -19.64
CA LEU A 73 0.99 -9.79 -20.40
C LEU A 73 0.21 -10.96 -21.03
N GLY A 74 -1.10 -11.09 -20.77
CA GLY A 74 -1.97 -12.07 -21.41
C GLY A 74 -2.26 -13.33 -20.59
N SER A 75 -1.91 -13.38 -19.30
CA SER A 75 -2.32 -14.46 -18.41
C SER A 75 -3.79 -14.33 -18.03
N GLU A 76 -4.48 -15.46 -17.82
CA GLU A 76 -5.78 -15.50 -17.13
C GLU A 76 -5.56 -15.27 -15.65
N VAL A 77 -6.16 -14.20 -15.10
CA VAL A 77 -5.91 -13.79 -13.71
C VAL A 77 -7.16 -13.89 -12.86
N THR A 78 -7.04 -14.59 -11.73
CA THR A 78 -8.03 -14.61 -10.67
C THR A 78 -7.43 -14.00 -9.40
N VAL A 79 -8.11 -13.01 -8.81
CA VAL A 79 -7.75 -12.43 -7.51
C VAL A 79 -8.81 -12.86 -6.50
N MET A 80 -8.39 -13.49 -5.39
CA MET A 80 -9.30 -13.92 -4.33
C MET A 80 -8.99 -13.28 -2.99
N PHE A 81 -10.02 -12.88 -2.25
CA PHE A 81 -9.89 -12.34 -0.90
C PHE A 81 -11.22 -12.39 -0.12
N ARG A 82 -11.14 -12.17 1.20
CA ARG A 82 -12.28 -12.32 2.12
C ARG A 82 -13.24 -11.13 2.16
N SER A 83 -12.77 -9.93 1.89
CA SER A 83 -13.60 -8.70 1.88
C SER A 83 -14.36 -8.56 0.56
N ASP A 84 -15.31 -7.62 0.49
CA ASP A 84 -16.07 -7.34 -0.74
C ASP A 84 -15.27 -6.49 -1.74
N LEU A 85 -14.42 -5.60 -1.22
CA LEU A 85 -13.61 -4.67 -2.01
C LEU A 85 -12.12 -4.79 -1.68
N PRO A 86 -11.24 -4.59 -2.67
CA PRO A 86 -9.80 -4.57 -2.45
C PRO A 86 -9.35 -3.32 -1.68
N LEU A 87 -8.06 -3.25 -1.30
CA LEU A 87 -7.40 -2.10 -0.67
C LEU A 87 -8.15 -1.55 0.55
N PRO A 88 -8.29 -2.32 1.64
CA PRO A 88 -9.13 -1.96 2.78
C PRO A 88 -8.75 -0.61 3.45
N GLU A 89 -7.51 -0.19 3.28
CA GLU A 89 -6.95 1.06 3.82
C GLU A 89 -7.35 2.31 3.00
N MET A 90 -7.95 2.12 1.81
CA MET A 90 -8.22 3.20 0.87
C MET A 90 -9.67 3.65 0.90
N ASP A 91 -9.91 4.87 0.38
CA ASP A 91 -11.24 5.46 0.23
C ASP A 91 -12.21 4.53 -0.54
N GLY A 92 -13.45 4.44 -0.07
CA GLY A 92 -14.45 3.51 -0.60
C GLY A 92 -14.75 3.69 -2.10
N ASP A 93 -14.75 4.92 -2.59
CA ASP A 93 -14.96 5.19 -4.03
C ASP A 93 -13.76 4.74 -4.86
N VAL A 94 -12.54 4.95 -4.36
CA VAL A 94 -11.29 4.46 -5.00
C VAL A 94 -11.35 2.94 -5.17
N ARG A 95 -11.70 2.22 -4.10
CA ARG A 95 -11.79 0.75 -4.07
C ARG A 95 -12.79 0.21 -5.08
N LYS A 96 -13.98 0.83 -5.17
CA LYS A 96 -15.04 0.44 -6.10
C LYS A 96 -14.60 0.65 -7.55
N VAL A 97 -14.14 1.87 -7.86
CA VAL A 97 -13.74 2.24 -9.22
C VAL A 97 -12.56 1.40 -9.69
N LEU A 98 -11.56 1.14 -8.83
CA LEU A 98 -10.44 0.30 -9.18
C LEU A 98 -10.89 -1.13 -9.52
N LYS A 99 -11.72 -1.75 -8.67
CA LYS A 99 -12.23 -3.10 -8.90
C LYS A 99 -12.97 -3.19 -10.23
N GLU A 100 -13.92 -2.28 -10.49
CA GLU A 100 -14.67 -2.22 -11.75
C GLU A 100 -13.77 -2.10 -12.98
N GLN A 101 -12.72 -1.28 -12.90
CA GLN A 101 -11.80 -1.10 -14.00
C GLN A 101 -10.88 -2.30 -14.22
N MET A 102 -10.43 -2.96 -13.16
CA MET A 102 -9.66 -4.20 -13.27
C MET A 102 -10.51 -5.35 -13.82
N GLU A 103 -11.79 -5.46 -13.42
CA GLU A 103 -12.75 -6.42 -13.99
C GLU A 103 -12.97 -6.17 -15.50
N SER A 104 -13.10 -4.90 -15.90
CA SER A 104 -13.25 -4.54 -17.33
C SER A 104 -12.04 -4.92 -18.19
N ARG A 105 -10.89 -5.17 -17.55
CA ARG A 105 -9.66 -5.67 -18.19
C ARG A 105 -9.51 -7.19 -18.15
N GLY A 106 -10.56 -7.91 -17.72
CA GLY A 106 -10.60 -9.37 -17.72
C GLY A 106 -10.05 -10.02 -16.45
N ILE A 107 -9.74 -9.27 -15.41
CA ILE A 107 -9.33 -9.84 -14.12
C ILE A 107 -10.59 -10.33 -13.39
N ARG A 108 -10.60 -11.61 -13.03
CA ARG A 108 -11.68 -12.21 -12.25
C ARG A 108 -11.46 -11.97 -10.77
N PHE A 109 -12.44 -11.40 -10.07
CA PHE A 109 -12.44 -11.29 -8.61
C PHE A 109 -13.34 -12.36 -7.98
N VAL A 110 -12.82 -13.06 -6.97
CA VAL A 110 -13.54 -13.97 -6.10
C VAL A 110 -13.49 -13.39 -4.69
N THR A 111 -14.52 -12.62 -4.36
CA THR A 111 -14.64 -11.89 -3.08
C THR A 111 -15.39 -12.73 -2.05
N GLY A 112 -15.16 -12.46 -0.76
CA GLY A 112 -15.77 -13.23 0.33
C GLY A 112 -15.22 -14.66 0.48
N ALA A 113 -14.21 -15.06 -0.30
CA ALA A 113 -13.68 -16.42 -0.34
C ALA A 113 -12.52 -16.63 0.63
N SER A 114 -12.53 -17.79 1.28
CA SER A 114 -11.47 -18.25 2.17
C SER A 114 -10.78 -19.49 1.61
N LEU A 115 -9.44 -19.47 1.56
CA LEU A 115 -8.66 -20.63 1.15
C LEU A 115 -8.79 -21.77 2.16
N GLU A 116 -9.12 -22.95 1.69
CA GLU A 116 -9.14 -24.18 2.48
C GLU A 116 -7.86 -24.98 2.30
N LYS A 117 -7.47 -25.26 1.06
CA LYS A 117 -6.24 -25.99 0.72
C LYS A 117 -5.80 -25.73 -0.73
N LEU A 118 -4.55 -26.08 -1.01
CA LEU A 118 -3.99 -26.17 -2.36
C LEU A 118 -3.63 -27.64 -2.63
N THR A 119 -3.86 -28.10 -3.87
CA THR A 119 -3.45 -29.45 -4.29
C THR A 119 -2.80 -29.41 -5.66
N GLN A 120 -1.68 -30.12 -5.83
CA GLN A 120 -1.05 -30.27 -7.14
C GLN A 120 -1.88 -31.24 -7.99
N THR A 121 -2.25 -30.84 -9.20
CA THR A 121 -3.00 -31.66 -10.16
C THR A 121 -2.33 -31.57 -11.53
N GLY A 122 -1.42 -32.50 -11.83
CA GLY A 122 -0.55 -32.41 -13.00
C GLY A 122 0.32 -31.14 -12.93
N ASP A 123 0.31 -30.33 -13.98
CA ASP A 123 1.09 -29.07 -14.06
C ASP A 123 0.31 -27.86 -13.50
N GLN A 124 -0.84 -28.09 -12.87
CA GLN A 124 -1.68 -27.03 -12.31
C GLN A 124 -1.88 -27.19 -10.80
N ILE A 125 -2.15 -26.09 -10.15
CA ILE A 125 -2.56 -26.02 -8.75
C ILE A 125 -4.07 -25.88 -8.71
N GLU A 126 -4.75 -26.80 -8.03
CA GLU A 126 -6.17 -26.69 -7.74
C GLU A 126 -6.36 -25.95 -6.41
N VAL A 127 -7.04 -24.81 -6.48
CA VAL A 127 -7.33 -23.90 -5.36
C VAL A 127 -8.71 -24.26 -4.82
N HIS A 128 -8.77 -24.75 -3.60
CA HIS A 128 -10.03 -25.10 -2.92
C HIS A 128 -10.40 -24.02 -1.92
N THR A 129 -11.64 -23.55 -2.00
CA THR A 129 -12.19 -22.51 -1.13
C THR A 129 -13.57 -22.92 -0.60
N ASP A 130 -14.07 -22.18 0.38
CA ASP A 130 -15.44 -22.30 0.89
C ASP A 130 -16.53 -21.98 -0.15
N GLN A 131 -16.16 -21.42 -1.32
CA GLN A 131 -17.08 -21.09 -2.42
C GLN A 131 -16.89 -21.97 -3.67
N GLY A 132 -16.06 -23.02 -3.60
CA GLY A 132 -15.77 -23.91 -4.70
C GLY A 132 -14.28 -24.00 -5.05
N SER A 133 -13.96 -24.64 -6.18
CA SER A 133 -12.57 -24.82 -6.61
C SER A 133 -12.37 -24.46 -8.07
N TRP A 134 -11.11 -24.09 -8.41
CA TRP A 134 -10.65 -23.85 -9.78
C TRP A 134 -9.15 -24.16 -9.88
N LYS A 135 -8.62 -24.16 -11.11
CA LYS A 135 -7.23 -24.49 -11.38
C LYS A 135 -6.49 -23.28 -11.97
N SER A 136 -5.22 -23.16 -11.64
CA SER A 136 -4.27 -22.21 -12.26
C SER A 136 -2.87 -22.84 -12.32
N GLU A 137 -2.02 -22.37 -13.24
CA GLU A 137 -0.63 -22.84 -13.33
C GLU A 137 0.18 -22.46 -12.09
N ILE A 138 -0.06 -21.26 -11.53
CA ILE A 138 0.57 -20.83 -10.28
C ILE A 138 -0.46 -20.25 -9.31
N PHE A 139 -0.16 -20.36 -8.02
CA PHE A 139 -0.87 -19.70 -6.94
C PHE A 139 0.10 -18.79 -6.19
N VAL A 140 -0.30 -17.55 -5.94
CA VAL A 140 0.52 -16.52 -5.30
C VAL A 140 -0.14 -16.07 -4.01
N ALA A 141 0.56 -16.17 -2.89
CA ALA A 141 0.14 -15.62 -1.62
C ALA A 141 0.63 -14.16 -1.49
N ALA A 142 -0.29 -13.21 -1.65
CA ALA A 142 -0.07 -11.77 -1.43
C ALA A 142 -0.91 -11.27 -0.25
N THR A 143 -0.94 -12.06 0.83
CA THR A 143 -1.85 -11.90 1.98
C THR A 143 -1.34 -10.99 3.07
N GLY A 144 -0.19 -10.36 2.85
CA GLY A 144 0.43 -9.41 3.74
C GLY A 144 1.91 -9.68 3.97
N ARG A 145 2.52 -8.83 4.79
CA ARG A 145 3.91 -8.89 5.19
C ARG A 145 4.00 -8.88 6.72
N VAL A 146 4.99 -9.57 7.24
CA VAL A 146 5.31 -9.57 8.67
C VAL A 146 6.74 -9.06 8.87
N PRO A 147 7.08 -8.48 10.03
CA PRO A 147 8.43 -8.04 10.34
C PRO A 147 9.44 -9.18 10.18
N ASN A 148 10.60 -8.89 9.58
CA ASN A 148 11.64 -9.89 9.36
C ASN A 148 12.60 -9.99 10.56
N THR A 149 12.04 -10.15 11.75
CA THR A 149 12.74 -10.08 13.06
C THR A 149 13.10 -11.45 13.64
N GLU A 150 12.56 -12.52 13.09
CA GLU A 150 12.78 -13.89 13.56
C GLU A 150 14.26 -14.31 13.47
N GLY A 151 14.76 -14.98 14.50
CA GLY A 151 16.14 -15.52 14.54
C GLY A 151 17.24 -14.47 14.72
N LEU A 152 16.90 -13.22 14.97
CA LEU A 152 17.88 -12.14 15.15
C LEU A 152 18.42 -12.01 16.58
N GLY A 153 17.91 -12.79 17.55
CA GLY A 153 18.33 -12.70 18.95
C GLY A 153 17.92 -11.39 19.62
N LEU A 154 16.76 -10.83 19.25
CA LEU A 154 16.32 -9.52 19.75
C LEU A 154 15.81 -9.58 21.18
N GLN A 155 15.00 -10.59 21.51
CA GLN A 155 14.46 -10.76 22.85
C GLN A 155 15.55 -11.14 23.86
N GLU A 156 16.54 -11.91 23.43
CA GLU A 156 17.69 -12.34 24.25
C GLU A 156 18.54 -11.13 24.68
N VAL A 157 18.59 -10.07 23.90
CA VAL A 157 19.29 -8.81 24.23
C VAL A 157 18.37 -7.77 24.87
N GLY A 158 17.09 -8.12 25.15
CA GLY A 158 16.16 -7.26 25.87
C GLY A 158 15.32 -6.33 24.98
N VAL A 159 15.30 -6.52 23.66
CA VAL A 159 14.44 -5.77 22.74
C VAL A 159 13.02 -6.33 22.80
N ASN A 160 12.04 -5.48 23.08
CA ASN A 160 10.64 -5.84 23.12
C ASN A 160 10.05 -5.94 21.71
N LEU A 161 9.31 -7.03 21.46
CA LEU A 161 8.56 -7.27 20.24
C LEU A 161 7.06 -7.21 20.53
N GLY A 162 6.28 -6.74 19.55
CA GLY A 162 4.82 -6.79 19.57
C GLY A 162 4.29 -8.16 19.12
N GLU A 163 2.96 -8.28 19.08
CA GLU A 163 2.26 -9.54 18.80
C GLU A 163 2.52 -10.10 17.39
N LYS A 164 2.80 -9.22 16.42
CA LYS A 164 3.13 -9.62 15.03
C LYS A 164 4.64 -9.75 14.80
N GLY A 165 5.45 -9.66 15.85
CA GLY A 165 6.90 -9.70 15.78
C GLY A 165 7.55 -8.35 15.42
N GLU A 166 6.78 -7.25 15.38
CA GLU A 166 7.32 -5.91 15.17
C GLU A 166 8.19 -5.46 16.35
N VAL A 167 9.24 -4.72 16.04
CA VAL A 167 10.09 -4.10 17.08
C VAL A 167 9.35 -2.90 17.68
N LEU A 168 9.07 -2.95 18.98
CA LEU A 168 8.42 -1.85 19.67
C LEU A 168 9.42 -0.69 19.87
N THR A 169 9.03 0.51 19.41
CA THR A 169 9.87 1.72 19.51
C THR A 169 9.06 2.88 20.06
N ASP A 170 9.77 3.86 20.63
CA ASP A 170 9.22 5.18 20.89
C ASP A 170 9.14 6.03 19.60
N GLU A 171 8.63 7.27 19.73
CA GLU A 171 8.51 8.23 18.61
C GLU A 171 9.87 8.65 18.01
N HIS A 172 10.97 8.30 18.64
CA HIS A 172 12.34 8.58 18.22
C HIS A 172 13.06 7.34 17.69
N CYS A 173 12.31 6.28 17.37
CA CYS A 173 12.82 5.00 16.88
C CYS A 173 13.69 4.22 17.90
N ARG A 174 13.66 4.58 19.20
CA ARG A 174 14.41 3.89 20.26
C ARG A 174 13.62 2.67 20.72
N THR A 175 14.33 1.54 20.88
CA THR A 175 13.75 0.32 21.46
C THR A 175 13.79 0.37 23.00
N SER A 176 13.42 -0.73 23.65
CA SER A 176 13.58 -0.95 25.09
C SER A 176 15.05 -0.97 25.55
N VAL A 177 16.01 -1.07 24.61
CA VAL A 177 17.46 -1.07 24.87
C VAL A 177 18.06 0.25 24.37
N GLU A 178 18.69 1.01 25.24
CA GLU A 178 19.13 2.39 24.98
C GLU A 178 20.04 2.55 23.74
N SER A 179 20.88 1.56 23.45
CA SER A 179 21.81 1.57 22.32
C SER A 179 21.21 1.01 21.03
N ILE A 180 19.98 0.46 21.08
CA ILE A 180 19.34 -0.22 19.95
C ILE A 180 18.14 0.58 19.47
N PHE A 181 18.10 0.84 18.15
CA PHE A 181 17.05 1.55 17.45
C PHE A 181 16.44 0.66 16.36
N ALA A 182 15.22 0.96 15.90
CA ALA A 182 14.63 0.26 14.77
C ALA A 182 13.85 1.23 13.88
N VAL A 183 13.89 0.97 12.56
CA VAL A 183 13.25 1.82 11.54
C VAL A 183 12.66 0.98 10.39
N GLY A 184 11.69 1.53 9.68
CA GLY A 184 11.07 0.91 8.51
C GLY A 184 10.09 -0.21 8.86
N ASP A 185 9.84 -1.13 7.92
CA ASP A 185 8.76 -2.10 8.01
C ASP A 185 8.82 -3.02 9.24
N CYS A 186 10.01 -3.20 9.81
CA CYS A 186 10.17 -4.05 11.01
C CYS A 186 9.60 -3.45 12.29
N VAL A 187 9.23 -2.15 12.31
CA VAL A 187 8.58 -1.50 13.45
C VAL A 187 7.05 -1.44 13.31
N GLY A 188 6.50 -1.94 12.20
CA GLY A 188 5.08 -1.81 11.89
C GLY A 188 4.68 -0.42 11.38
N GLY A 189 3.37 -0.17 11.26
CA GLY A 189 2.85 1.11 10.74
C GLY A 189 3.01 1.25 9.23
N VAL A 190 3.44 2.41 8.76
CA VAL A 190 3.55 2.73 7.33
C VAL A 190 4.72 2.00 6.69
N GLN A 191 4.43 1.11 5.74
CA GLN A 191 5.41 0.30 5.01
C GLN A 191 5.70 0.91 3.63
N LEU A 192 6.47 2.00 3.61
CA LEU A 192 6.86 2.72 2.40
C LEU A 192 8.34 3.05 2.44
N THR A 193 9.05 2.82 1.34
CA THR A 193 10.49 3.11 1.23
C THR A 193 10.85 4.55 1.60
N PRO A 194 10.16 5.61 1.09
CA PRO A 194 10.46 6.98 1.48
C PRO A 194 10.23 7.25 2.97
N TYR A 195 9.25 6.60 3.58
CA TYR A 195 8.98 6.71 5.01
C TYR A 195 10.14 6.13 5.85
N ALA A 196 10.56 4.90 5.54
CA ALA A 196 11.69 4.25 6.20
C ALA A 196 13.01 5.03 6.03
N ILE A 197 13.25 5.59 4.83
CA ILE A 197 14.42 6.46 4.57
C ILE A 197 14.36 7.71 5.44
N ALA A 198 13.22 8.35 5.56
CA ALA A 198 13.05 9.55 6.35
C ALA A 198 13.23 9.28 7.85
N GLN A 199 12.69 8.15 8.36
CA GLN A 199 12.95 7.69 9.72
C GLN A 199 14.45 7.50 9.98
N GLY A 200 15.14 6.77 9.07
CA GLY A 200 16.58 6.53 9.20
C GLY A 200 17.42 7.81 9.16
N ARG A 201 17.03 8.79 8.33
CA ARG A 201 17.68 10.11 8.28
C ARG A 201 17.49 10.91 9.57
N ALA A 202 16.27 10.94 10.09
CA ALA A 202 15.99 11.62 11.37
C ALA A 202 16.74 10.96 12.53
N LEU A 203 16.77 9.62 12.58
CA LEU A 203 17.56 8.88 13.57
C LEU A 203 19.04 9.23 13.49
N ALA A 204 19.64 9.20 12.30
CA ALA A 204 21.04 9.54 12.11
C ALA A 204 21.34 11.00 12.50
N ALA A 205 20.48 11.95 12.11
CA ALA A 205 20.61 13.34 12.49
C ALA A 205 20.54 13.51 14.02
N ARG A 206 19.59 12.86 14.68
CA ARG A 206 19.44 12.89 16.15
C ARG A 206 20.65 12.34 16.89
N LEU A 207 21.22 11.23 16.43
CA LEU A 207 22.35 10.59 17.09
C LEU A 207 23.69 11.34 16.90
N PHE A 208 23.86 12.05 15.79
CA PHE A 208 25.18 12.54 15.39
C PHE A 208 25.26 14.06 15.07
N GLN A 209 24.11 14.75 14.94
CA GLN A 209 24.11 16.16 14.51
C GLN A 209 23.25 17.05 15.42
N ASP A 210 21.95 16.78 15.54
CA ASP A 210 20.99 17.59 16.28
C ASP A 210 20.08 16.68 17.13
N PRO A 211 20.21 16.71 18.45
CA PRO A 211 19.36 15.88 19.36
C PRO A 211 17.86 16.15 19.23
N ASN A 212 17.46 17.27 18.62
CA ASN A 212 16.07 17.62 18.41
C ASN A 212 15.55 17.22 17.02
N ALA A 213 16.40 16.62 16.18
CA ALA A 213 15.95 16.12 14.87
C ALA A 213 14.78 15.16 15.04
N ASP A 214 13.71 15.38 14.30
CA ASP A 214 12.47 14.63 14.38
C ASP A 214 11.90 14.32 13.00
N PHE A 215 11.04 13.29 12.94
CA PHE A 215 10.31 12.92 11.74
C PHE A 215 8.86 12.65 12.09
N ARG A 216 8.00 13.63 11.78
CA ARG A 216 6.55 13.55 11.99
C ARG A 216 5.84 14.05 10.73
N PRO A 217 5.67 13.20 9.72
CA PRO A 217 4.95 13.60 8.52
C PRO A 217 3.48 13.85 8.86
N HIS A 218 2.94 15.01 8.47
CA HIS A 218 1.52 15.32 8.59
C HIS A 218 0.68 14.51 7.60
N HIS A 219 1.24 14.27 6.41
CA HIS A 219 0.61 13.53 5.34
C HIS A 219 1.59 12.53 4.74
N VAL A 220 1.10 11.35 4.40
CA VAL A 220 1.88 10.29 3.75
C VAL A 220 1.22 9.99 2.41
N PRO A 221 1.70 10.58 1.30
CA PRO A 221 1.18 10.24 -0.02
C PRO A 221 1.54 8.80 -0.35
N THR A 222 0.57 8.10 -0.93
CA THR A 222 0.68 6.69 -1.28
C THR A 222 0.19 6.46 -2.69
N ALA A 223 0.87 5.59 -3.42
CA ALA A 223 0.43 5.12 -4.73
C ALA A 223 0.34 3.59 -4.77
N VAL A 224 -0.59 3.08 -5.56
CA VAL A 224 -0.67 1.67 -5.95
C VAL A 224 -0.57 1.62 -7.47
N PHE A 225 0.42 0.88 -7.95
CA PHE A 225 0.77 0.84 -9.38
C PHE A 225 -0.02 -0.24 -10.13
N THR A 226 -1.31 -0.30 -9.84
CA THR A 226 -2.28 -1.07 -10.62
C THR A 226 -2.50 -0.45 -12.01
N GLN A 227 -3.28 -1.09 -12.86
CA GLN A 227 -3.78 -0.53 -14.13
C GLN A 227 -5.32 -0.47 -14.10
N PRO A 228 -5.91 0.74 -13.90
CA PRO A 228 -5.25 2.05 -13.71
C PRO A 228 -4.57 2.18 -12.35
N ALA A 229 -3.60 3.11 -12.25
CA ALA A 229 -2.92 3.40 -11.00
C ALA A 229 -3.85 4.14 -10.01
N VAL A 230 -3.54 4.01 -8.73
CA VAL A 230 -4.19 4.73 -7.63
C VAL A 230 -3.19 5.67 -6.97
N GLY A 231 -3.63 6.85 -6.61
CA GLY A 231 -2.90 7.78 -5.76
C GLY A 231 -3.81 8.31 -4.66
N THR A 232 -3.28 8.47 -3.45
CA THR A 232 -4.01 9.01 -2.30
C THR A 232 -3.09 9.79 -1.37
N VAL A 233 -3.62 10.84 -0.77
CA VAL A 233 -2.97 11.58 0.33
C VAL A 233 -4.02 12.15 1.26
N GLY A 234 -3.75 12.14 2.55
CA GLY A 234 -4.67 12.62 3.58
C GLY A 234 -5.72 11.59 3.97
N LEU A 235 -6.85 12.05 4.50
CA LEU A 235 -7.92 11.20 5.05
C LEU A 235 -8.83 10.68 3.94
N THR A 236 -9.28 9.43 4.07
CA THR A 236 -10.43 8.93 3.30
C THR A 236 -11.71 9.65 3.73
N GLN A 237 -12.76 9.57 2.94
CA GLN A 237 -14.07 10.13 3.33
C GLN A 237 -14.52 9.53 4.67
N GLU A 238 -14.42 8.23 4.84
CA GLU A 238 -14.84 7.53 6.05
C GLU A 238 -14.08 8.01 7.29
N GLN A 239 -12.76 8.15 7.20
CA GLN A 239 -11.92 8.68 8.28
C GLN A 239 -12.23 10.14 8.59
N ALA A 240 -12.50 10.93 7.55
CA ALA A 240 -12.86 12.35 7.72
C ALA A 240 -14.23 12.50 8.39
N GLU A 241 -15.23 11.71 8.00
CA GLU A 241 -16.56 11.69 8.58
C GLU A 241 -16.54 11.22 10.04
N GLU A 242 -15.70 10.20 10.36
CA GLU A 242 -15.51 9.74 11.74
C GLU A 242 -14.88 10.82 12.63
N SER A 243 -13.88 11.54 12.10
CA SER A 243 -13.14 12.57 12.84
C SER A 243 -13.91 13.91 12.92
N ASN A 244 -14.80 14.19 11.96
CA ASN A 244 -15.55 15.45 11.85
C ASN A 244 -17.01 15.16 11.45
N PRO A 245 -17.83 14.55 12.33
CA PRO A 245 -19.19 14.15 12.00
C PRO A 245 -20.07 15.33 11.53
N GLY A 246 -20.65 15.19 10.35
CA GLY A 246 -21.54 16.18 9.76
C GLY A 246 -20.87 17.45 9.21
N ASP A 247 -19.52 17.53 9.22
CA ASP A 247 -18.75 18.69 8.76
C ASP A 247 -17.89 18.40 7.53
N ILE A 248 -18.30 17.43 6.71
CA ILE A 248 -17.56 17.01 5.50
C ILE A 248 -18.37 17.32 4.24
N ASP A 249 -17.68 17.90 3.27
CA ASP A 249 -18.12 18.00 1.88
C ASP A 249 -17.20 17.14 1.00
N VAL A 250 -17.79 16.38 0.09
CA VAL A 250 -17.08 15.53 -0.86
C VAL A 250 -17.26 16.09 -2.27
N TYR A 251 -16.16 16.29 -2.97
CA TYR A 251 -16.16 16.67 -4.38
C TYR A 251 -15.59 15.50 -5.18
N ARG A 252 -16.31 15.07 -6.21
CA ARG A 252 -15.89 13.92 -7.02
C ARG A 252 -16.28 14.10 -8.46
N THR A 253 -15.38 13.75 -9.37
CA THR A 253 -15.65 13.63 -10.80
C THR A 253 -15.18 12.29 -11.33
N SER A 254 -15.79 11.84 -12.42
CA SER A 254 -15.31 10.71 -13.20
C SER A 254 -15.48 11.03 -14.69
N PHE A 255 -14.40 10.87 -15.45
CA PHE A 255 -14.39 11.22 -16.86
C PHE A 255 -13.50 10.26 -17.67
N ARG A 256 -13.66 10.26 -18.98
CA ARG A 256 -12.80 9.54 -19.92
C ARG A 256 -11.67 10.47 -20.37
N PRO A 257 -10.40 10.16 -20.10
CA PRO A 257 -9.28 10.97 -20.59
C PRO A 257 -9.26 11.08 -22.10
N MET A 258 -8.86 12.24 -22.63
CA MET A 258 -8.79 12.49 -24.07
C MET A 258 -7.96 11.43 -24.83
N LYS A 259 -6.85 10.95 -24.22
CA LYS A 259 -6.00 9.89 -24.80
C LYS A 259 -6.73 8.56 -25.07
N TYR A 260 -7.89 8.33 -24.44
CA TYR A 260 -8.69 7.12 -24.59
C TYR A 260 -9.94 7.32 -25.45
N THR A 261 -10.12 8.50 -26.03
CA THR A 261 -11.29 8.80 -26.87
C THR A 261 -11.23 8.07 -28.21
N LEU A 262 -10.05 8.08 -28.87
CA LEU A 262 -9.86 7.42 -30.17
C LEU A 262 -9.68 5.89 -30.08
N PRO A 263 -8.87 5.35 -29.14
CA PRO A 263 -8.63 3.90 -29.09
C PRO A 263 -9.78 3.09 -28.47
N ASP A 264 -10.92 3.70 -28.21
CA ASP A 264 -12.12 3.06 -27.61
C ASP A 264 -11.84 2.20 -26.36
N LYS A 265 -10.92 2.66 -25.51
CA LYS A 265 -10.66 2.02 -24.23
C LYS A 265 -11.67 2.48 -23.18
N PRO A 266 -12.25 1.58 -22.38
CA PRO A 266 -13.26 1.92 -21.38
C PRO A 266 -12.69 2.63 -20.13
N GLU A 267 -11.40 2.90 -20.10
CA GLU A 267 -10.70 3.45 -18.94
C GLU A 267 -11.22 4.84 -18.56
N LYS A 268 -11.58 4.98 -17.30
CA LYS A 268 -12.03 6.23 -16.69
C LYS A 268 -11.04 6.70 -15.65
N VAL A 269 -10.93 7.99 -15.49
CA VAL A 269 -10.27 8.63 -14.35
C VAL A 269 -11.34 8.99 -13.33
N MET A 270 -11.05 8.78 -12.05
CA MET A 270 -11.84 9.32 -10.94
C MET A 270 -10.94 10.19 -10.08
N MET A 271 -11.44 11.36 -9.70
CA MET A 271 -10.79 12.28 -8.76
C MET A 271 -11.75 12.69 -7.66
N LYS A 272 -11.23 12.81 -6.45
CA LYS A 272 -12.01 13.10 -5.26
C LYS A 272 -11.23 14.00 -4.31
N LEU A 273 -11.91 15.04 -3.80
CA LEU A 273 -11.48 15.85 -2.66
C LEU A 273 -12.40 15.59 -1.48
N VAL A 274 -11.82 15.46 -0.31
CA VAL A 274 -12.51 15.41 0.98
C VAL A 274 -12.20 16.72 1.70
N VAL A 275 -13.22 17.50 2.03
CA VAL A 275 -13.08 18.88 2.52
C VAL A 275 -13.84 19.05 3.83
N ARG A 276 -13.22 19.70 4.82
CA ARG A 276 -13.94 20.12 6.03
C ARG A 276 -14.77 21.36 5.70
N ARG A 277 -16.09 21.25 5.86
CA ARG A 277 -17.05 22.31 5.48
C ARG A 277 -16.85 23.61 6.24
N SER A 278 -16.63 23.54 7.54
CA SER A 278 -16.57 24.70 8.43
C SER A 278 -15.41 25.67 8.13
N ASN A 279 -14.27 25.17 7.68
CA ASN A 279 -13.08 25.98 7.38
C ASN A 279 -12.49 25.75 5.99
N GLN A 280 -13.19 24.98 5.17
CA GLN A 280 -12.81 24.65 3.79
C GLN A 280 -11.43 23.99 3.63
N LEU A 281 -10.86 23.42 4.70
CA LEU A 281 -9.58 22.72 4.65
C LEU A 281 -9.70 21.42 3.84
N VAL A 282 -8.82 21.19 2.88
CA VAL A 282 -8.75 19.93 2.15
C VAL A 282 -8.07 18.89 3.03
N LEU A 283 -8.82 17.85 3.41
CA LEU A 283 -8.38 16.77 4.29
C LEU A 283 -7.81 15.58 3.53
N GLY A 284 -8.26 15.36 2.29
CA GLY A 284 -7.82 14.24 1.46
C GLY A 284 -7.98 14.49 -0.03
N CYS A 285 -7.06 13.91 -0.79
CA CYS A 285 -7.09 13.86 -2.25
C CYS A 285 -6.88 12.42 -2.72
N HIS A 286 -7.77 11.94 -3.59
CA HIS A 286 -7.74 10.58 -4.09
C HIS A 286 -7.94 10.57 -5.61
N MET A 287 -7.21 9.69 -6.29
CA MET A 287 -7.31 9.54 -7.74
C MET A 287 -7.15 8.09 -8.17
N VAL A 288 -7.96 7.68 -9.12
CA VAL A 288 -7.77 6.45 -9.91
C VAL A 288 -7.54 6.86 -11.35
N GLY A 289 -6.40 6.53 -11.92
CA GLY A 289 -6.03 6.90 -13.30
C GLY A 289 -4.54 6.79 -13.54
N SER A 290 -4.11 6.75 -14.80
CA SER A 290 -2.72 6.49 -15.18
C SER A 290 -1.71 7.46 -14.56
N ASP A 291 -2.10 8.72 -14.35
CA ASP A 291 -1.21 9.78 -13.88
C ASP A 291 -1.37 10.04 -12.36
N ALA A 292 -2.14 9.19 -11.66
CA ALA A 292 -2.47 9.37 -10.24
C ALA A 292 -1.25 9.51 -9.32
N PRO A 293 -0.17 8.69 -9.44
CA PRO A 293 1.00 8.82 -8.58
C PRO A 293 1.68 10.19 -8.68
N GLU A 294 1.86 10.71 -9.90
CA GLU A 294 2.54 11.97 -10.16
C GLU A 294 1.71 13.18 -9.67
N ILE A 295 0.40 13.14 -9.92
CA ILE A 295 -0.52 14.21 -9.52
C ILE A 295 -0.65 14.26 -7.99
N ILE A 296 -0.85 13.11 -7.35
CA ILE A 296 -1.00 13.03 -5.88
C ILE A 296 0.29 13.44 -5.16
N GLN A 297 1.46 13.11 -5.70
CA GLN A 297 2.73 13.60 -5.15
C GLN A 297 2.77 15.14 -5.10
N ALA A 298 2.33 15.82 -6.16
CA ALA A 298 2.28 17.28 -6.18
C ALA A 298 1.23 17.84 -5.21
N LEU A 299 0.03 17.22 -5.13
CA LEU A 299 -1.03 17.62 -4.22
C LEU A 299 -0.67 17.41 -2.74
N ALA A 300 0.19 16.45 -2.42
CA ALA A 300 0.68 16.25 -1.06
C ALA A 300 1.40 17.50 -0.50
N VAL A 301 2.08 18.27 -1.35
CA VAL A 301 2.68 19.55 -0.96
C VAL A 301 1.59 20.56 -0.57
N ALA A 302 0.53 20.65 -1.38
CA ALA A 302 -0.59 21.55 -1.09
C ALA A 302 -1.27 21.20 0.26
N LEU A 303 -1.53 19.93 0.52
CA LEU A 303 -2.11 19.48 1.80
C LEU A 303 -1.16 19.78 2.98
N THR A 304 0.14 19.55 2.82
CA THR A 304 1.14 19.86 3.84
C THR A 304 1.18 21.36 4.17
N CYS A 305 0.90 22.22 3.19
CA CYS A 305 0.76 23.66 3.37
C CYS A 305 -0.61 24.08 3.93
N GLY A 306 -1.53 23.14 4.16
CA GLY A 306 -2.87 23.45 4.68
C GLY A 306 -3.79 24.10 3.65
N ALA A 307 -3.71 23.66 2.38
CA ALA A 307 -4.52 24.23 1.31
C ALA A 307 -6.03 24.05 1.58
N SER A 308 -6.77 25.11 1.31
CA SER A 308 -8.23 25.13 1.36
C SER A 308 -8.87 24.82 0.01
N LYS A 309 -10.14 24.47 0.01
CA LYS A 309 -10.92 24.30 -1.24
C LYS A 309 -10.91 25.58 -2.10
N GLN A 310 -10.90 26.76 -1.44
CA GLN A 310 -10.79 28.04 -2.11
C GLN A 310 -9.45 28.22 -2.83
N ASP A 311 -8.35 27.65 -2.30
CA ASP A 311 -7.06 27.64 -2.97
C ASP A 311 -7.10 26.82 -4.27
N PHE A 312 -7.76 25.68 -4.25
CA PHE A 312 -8.03 24.89 -5.46
C PHE A 312 -8.89 25.70 -6.45
N ASP A 313 -9.97 26.34 -5.99
CA ASP A 313 -10.91 27.06 -6.84
C ASP A 313 -10.30 28.29 -7.54
N ARG A 314 -9.34 28.96 -6.91
CA ARG A 314 -8.64 30.14 -7.49
C ARG A 314 -7.41 29.77 -8.30
N THR A 315 -6.99 28.49 -8.26
CA THR A 315 -5.84 28.03 -9.04
C THR A 315 -6.23 27.91 -10.50
N LEU A 316 -5.42 28.50 -11.39
CA LEU A 316 -5.63 28.40 -12.82
C LEU A 316 -5.28 27.01 -13.33
N ALA A 317 -6.17 26.43 -14.12
CA ALA A 317 -5.99 25.11 -14.72
C ALA A 317 -4.90 25.11 -15.82
N VAL A 318 -4.18 24.01 -15.93
CA VAL A 318 -3.30 23.75 -17.09
C VAL A 318 -4.10 22.91 -18.10
N HIS A 319 -4.56 23.53 -19.15
CA HIS A 319 -5.39 22.85 -20.18
C HIS A 319 -4.56 22.48 -21.42
N PRO A 320 -4.76 21.23 -22.00
CA PRO A 320 -5.59 20.15 -21.49
C PRO A 320 -4.74 19.15 -20.66
N THR A 321 -5.12 18.91 -19.42
CA THR A 321 -4.49 17.91 -18.55
C THR A 321 -5.55 17.16 -17.73
N ALA A 322 -5.20 15.97 -17.20
CA ALA A 322 -6.08 15.32 -16.22
C ALA A 322 -6.10 16.07 -14.89
N ALA A 323 -4.96 16.65 -14.49
CA ALA A 323 -4.80 17.35 -13.20
C ALA A 323 -5.74 18.55 -13.03
N GLU A 324 -6.13 19.20 -14.16
CA GLU A 324 -7.03 20.37 -14.12
C GLU A 324 -8.37 20.05 -13.46
N GLU A 325 -8.82 18.81 -13.53
CA GLU A 325 -10.10 18.42 -12.93
C GLU A 325 -10.11 18.61 -11.41
N PHE A 326 -8.98 18.51 -10.71
CA PHE A 326 -8.93 18.82 -9.28
C PHE A 326 -9.27 20.28 -8.96
N VAL A 327 -8.91 21.22 -9.82
CA VAL A 327 -9.21 22.64 -9.64
C VAL A 327 -10.53 23.07 -10.29
N LEU A 328 -11.17 22.16 -11.03
CA LEU A 328 -12.48 22.39 -11.66
C LEU A 328 -13.66 21.76 -10.87
N LEU A 329 -13.41 21.04 -9.79
CA LEU A 329 -14.43 20.48 -8.90
C LEU A 329 -15.12 21.62 -8.13
N ARG A 330 -16.32 22.05 -8.58
CA ARG A 330 -17.03 23.22 -8.02
C ARG A 330 -18.12 22.84 -7.03
N ASP A 331 -18.88 21.81 -7.34
CA ASP A 331 -20.06 21.42 -6.58
C ASP A 331 -19.80 20.15 -5.77
N PRO A 332 -20.16 20.12 -4.48
CA PRO A 332 -20.06 18.90 -3.69
C PRO A 332 -21.06 17.85 -4.18
N VAL A 333 -20.70 16.60 -4.04
CA VAL A 333 -21.63 15.47 -4.31
C VAL A 333 -22.79 15.56 -3.35
N LYS A 334 -24.02 15.54 -3.89
CA LYS A 334 -25.23 15.50 -3.04
C LYS A 334 -25.25 14.16 -2.28
N SER A 335 -25.30 14.25 -0.97
CA SER A 335 -25.51 13.14 -0.05
C SER A 335 -26.85 12.45 -0.24
#